data_52b70feee511afc68e6d701164cc9be5
#
_entry.id   52b70feee511afc68e6d701164cc9be5
#
_cell.length_a   1.000
_cell.length_b   1.000
_cell.length_c   1.000
_cell.angle_alpha   90.00
_cell.angle_beta   90.00
_cell.angle_gamma   90.00
#
_symmetry.space_group_name_H-M   'P 1'
#
loop_
_entity.id
_entity.type
_entity.pdbx_description
1 polymer ?
#
loop_
_entity_poly.entity_id
_entity_poly.type
_entity_poly.pdbx_seq_one_letter_code
_entity_poly.pdbx_strand_id
1 'polypeptide(L)'
;MLIEKPFGHDVTSSRELNRTIHQVFDETNVFRLDHYAGKLPVQNILLFRFANAFPEAFWNRNYVSSVKITMAESFGIKGRGRFYEEAGAIRDVLQNRLFLVVALLAMEPPAGTDDEALRDEMVKVYKSMRPLSSDDVVRGQFRGYRKEDGVSPRSEVETYVAVRLYLDSWRWDGVPFFIRTGKSLAVTANEVLVELRRPPRNVLTGTDVGQPNRLRFGLGPDLSIAMSANIRKPGLNWELANGEMVACREA
;
A
#
# COMPACT_ATOMS: atom_id res chain seq x y z
N MET A 1 -21.44 15.65 -12.49
CA MET A 1 -21.79 14.22 -12.43
C MET A 1 -20.97 13.51 -11.40
N LEU A 2 -21.53 12.59 -10.61
CA LEU A 2 -20.82 11.82 -9.61
C LEU A 2 -20.82 10.34 -10.02
N ILE A 3 -19.65 9.70 -10.02
CA ILE A 3 -19.48 8.32 -10.48
C ILE A 3 -18.73 7.53 -9.41
N GLU A 4 -19.25 6.35 -9.09
CA GLU A 4 -18.58 5.39 -8.19
C GLU A 4 -17.90 4.27 -8.98
N LYS A 5 -16.92 3.61 -8.36
CA LYS A 5 -16.29 2.42 -8.95
C LYS A 5 -17.32 1.29 -9.15
N PRO A 6 -17.15 0.44 -10.17
CA PRO A 6 -16.00 0.32 -11.07
C PRO A 6 -16.01 1.30 -12.25
N PHE A 7 -14.82 1.76 -12.64
CA PHE A 7 -14.64 2.64 -13.82
C PHE A 7 -14.26 1.85 -15.08
N GLY A 8 -14.82 0.66 -15.26
CA GLY A 8 -14.53 -0.33 -16.29
C GLY A 8 -13.90 -1.60 -15.72
N HIS A 9 -13.90 -2.68 -16.51
CA HIS A 9 -13.28 -3.96 -16.15
C HIS A 9 -11.81 -4.05 -16.58
N ASP A 10 -11.47 -3.29 -17.63
CA ASP A 10 -10.14 -3.21 -18.24
C ASP A 10 -9.91 -1.82 -18.85
N VAL A 11 -8.75 -1.63 -19.47
CA VAL A 11 -8.37 -0.36 -20.08
C VAL A 11 -9.33 0.04 -21.22
N THR A 12 -9.83 -0.93 -21.99
CA THR A 12 -10.74 -0.66 -23.13
C THR A 12 -12.08 -0.17 -22.64
N SER A 13 -12.73 -0.91 -21.75
CA SER A 13 -14.02 -0.54 -21.17
C SER A 13 -13.96 0.76 -20.36
N SER A 14 -12.84 1.02 -19.68
CA SER A 14 -12.61 2.29 -18.97
C SER A 14 -12.53 3.47 -19.94
N ARG A 15 -11.84 3.31 -21.06
CA ARG A 15 -11.76 4.34 -22.11
C ARG A 15 -13.12 4.59 -22.79
N GLU A 16 -13.89 3.55 -23.03
CA GLU A 16 -15.24 3.66 -23.58
C GLU A 16 -16.18 4.39 -22.62
N LEU A 17 -16.14 4.02 -21.33
CA LEU A 17 -16.92 4.72 -20.31
C LEU A 17 -16.56 6.21 -20.25
N ASN A 18 -15.27 6.55 -20.22
CA ASN A 18 -14.82 7.93 -20.24
C ASN A 18 -15.29 8.67 -21.50
N ARG A 19 -15.17 8.04 -22.67
CA ARG A 19 -15.63 8.65 -23.93
C ARG A 19 -17.13 8.96 -23.87
N THR A 20 -17.93 8.03 -23.35
CA THR A 20 -19.38 8.21 -23.22
C THR A 20 -19.72 9.36 -22.26
N ILE A 21 -19.03 9.44 -21.13
CA ILE A 21 -19.22 10.51 -20.14
C ILE A 21 -18.88 11.87 -20.74
N HIS A 22 -17.76 11.96 -21.45
CA HIS A 22 -17.28 13.23 -22.04
C HIS A 22 -18.08 13.69 -23.28
N GLN A 23 -18.98 12.86 -23.80
CA GLN A 23 -19.96 13.35 -24.80
C GLN A 23 -21.00 14.29 -24.19
N VAL A 24 -21.18 14.25 -22.86
CA VAL A 24 -22.25 15.00 -22.17
C VAL A 24 -21.70 15.94 -21.11
N PHE A 25 -20.56 15.58 -20.45
CA PHE A 25 -20.00 16.32 -19.32
C PHE A 25 -18.53 16.65 -19.58
N ASP A 26 -18.15 17.90 -19.33
CA ASP A 26 -16.74 18.29 -19.23
C ASP A 26 -16.10 17.63 -18.01
N GLU A 27 -14.80 17.33 -18.08
CA GLU A 27 -14.06 16.67 -17.00
C GLU A 27 -14.17 17.42 -15.66
N THR A 28 -14.20 18.74 -15.68
CA THR A 28 -14.40 19.60 -14.50
C THR A 28 -15.70 19.37 -13.76
N ASN A 29 -16.71 18.78 -14.44
CA ASN A 29 -18.02 18.45 -13.88
C ASN A 29 -18.17 16.96 -13.53
N VAL A 30 -17.09 16.16 -13.63
CA VAL A 30 -17.09 14.73 -13.35
C VAL A 30 -16.31 14.43 -12.07
N PHE A 31 -16.99 13.95 -11.06
CA PHE A 31 -16.43 13.55 -9.76
C PHE A 31 -16.40 12.03 -9.64
N ARG A 32 -15.19 11.46 -9.65
CA ARG A 32 -14.98 10.02 -9.47
C ARG A 32 -14.70 9.71 -8.01
N LEU A 33 -15.63 9.00 -7.37
CA LEU A 33 -15.52 8.65 -5.97
C LEU A 33 -14.66 7.38 -5.77
N ASP A 34 -13.66 7.53 -4.92
CA ASP A 34 -12.91 6.42 -4.36
C ASP A 34 -13.06 6.41 -2.83
N HIS A 35 -13.95 5.57 -2.33
CA HIS A 35 -14.19 5.45 -0.89
C HIS A 35 -12.96 4.99 -0.10
N TYR A 36 -11.99 4.32 -0.75
CA TYR A 36 -10.77 3.90 -0.06
C TYR A 36 -9.81 5.08 0.12
N ALA A 37 -9.70 5.96 -0.86
CA ALA A 37 -8.91 7.18 -0.76
C ALA A 37 -9.43 8.14 0.33
N GLY A 38 -10.74 8.14 0.56
CA GLY A 38 -11.39 8.95 1.59
C GLY A 38 -11.23 8.43 3.02
N LYS A 39 -10.66 7.24 3.21
CA LYS A 39 -10.48 6.68 4.55
C LYS A 39 -9.41 7.43 5.34
N LEU A 40 -9.74 7.80 6.59
CA LEU A 40 -8.83 8.49 7.50
C LEU A 40 -7.42 7.88 7.59
N PRO A 41 -7.25 6.53 7.74
CA PRO A 41 -5.91 5.96 7.82
C PRO A 41 -5.10 6.14 6.54
N VAL A 42 -5.75 6.17 5.38
CA VAL A 42 -5.09 6.39 4.08
C VAL A 42 -4.66 7.85 3.96
N GLN A 43 -5.52 8.79 4.36
CA GLN A 43 -5.20 10.22 4.38
C GLN A 43 -4.11 10.56 5.40
N ASN A 44 -4.02 9.84 6.51
CA ASN A 44 -2.96 10.02 7.50
C ASN A 44 -1.55 9.78 6.95
N ILE A 45 -1.40 9.02 5.87
CA ILE A 45 -0.10 8.90 5.18
C ILE A 45 0.36 10.27 4.64
N LEU A 46 -0.55 11.01 3.99
CA LEU A 46 -0.25 12.34 3.47
C LEU A 46 0.03 13.34 4.60
N LEU A 47 -0.81 13.34 5.63
CA LEU A 47 -0.63 14.22 6.78
C LEU A 47 0.69 13.94 7.51
N PHE A 48 1.04 12.66 7.70
CA PHE A 48 2.32 12.31 8.28
C PHE A 48 3.49 12.84 7.46
N ARG A 49 3.43 12.69 6.15
CA ARG A 49 4.51 13.11 5.25
C ARG A 49 4.63 14.63 5.13
N PHE A 50 3.51 15.32 4.92
CA PHE A 50 3.52 16.71 4.46
C PHE A 50 3.10 17.73 5.51
N ALA A 51 2.54 17.31 6.64
CA ALA A 51 2.26 18.18 7.78
C ALA A 51 3.36 18.15 8.87
N ASN A 52 4.39 17.31 8.70
CA ASN A 52 5.52 17.19 9.62
C ASN A 52 6.84 17.41 8.87
N ALA A 53 7.75 18.18 9.43
CA ALA A 53 9.01 18.53 8.76
C ALA A 53 10.01 17.37 8.69
N PHE A 54 10.04 16.49 9.71
CA PHE A 54 11.08 15.46 9.84
C PHE A 54 10.98 14.29 8.85
N PRO A 55 9.80 13.81 8.38
CA PRO A 55 9.75 12.62 7.54
C PRO A 55 10.45 12.80 6.20
N GLU A 56 10.27 13.94 5.53
CA GLU A 56 10.84 14.18 4.20
C GLU A 56 12.38 14.12 4.17
N ALA A 57 13.05 14.40 5.28
CA ALA A 57 14.50 14.32 5.38
C ALA A 57 15.03 12.89 5.09
N PHE A 58 14.31 11.87 5.48
CA PHE A 58 14.72 10.46 5.32
C PHE A 58 13.78 9.63 4.43
N TRP A 59 12.75 10.24 3.84
CA TRP A 59 11.75 9.55 3.01
C TRP A 59 12.24 9.35 1.57
N ASN A 60 13.36 8.65 1.44
CA ASN A 60 14.02 8.42 0.14
C ASN A 60 14.95 7.20 0.20
N ARG A 61 15.46 6.79 -0.97
CA ARG A 61 16.35 5.64 -1.17
C ARG A 61 17.63 5.64 -0.32
N ASN A 62 18.08 6.78 0.15
CA ASN A 62 19.31 6.83 0.96
C ASN A 62 19.08 6.28 2.37
N TYR A 63 17.86 6.38 2.87
CA TYR A 63 17.49 5.95 4.22
C TYR A 63 16.54 4.76 4.24
N VAL A 64 15.61 4.66 3.27
CA VAL A 64 14.65 3.55 3.19
C VAL A 64 15.30 2.34 2.52
N SER A 65 15.21 1.18 3.15
CA SER A 65 15.68 -0.10 2.61
C SER A 65 14.58 -0.89 1.90
N SER A 66 13.34 -0.80 2.39
CA SER A 66 12.18 -1.43 1.77
C SER A 66 10.87 -0.83 2.28
N VAL A 67 9.82 -0.98 1.48
CA VAL A 67 8.44 -0.69 1.86
C VAL A 67 7.64 -1.98 1.77
N LYS A 68 6.90 -2.33 2.83
CA LYS A 68 6.05 -3.52 2.87
C LYS A 68 4.60 -3.08 3.08
N ILE A 69 3.71 -3.46 2.18
CA ILE A 69 2.29 -3.12 2.24
C ILE A 69 1.50 -4.42 2.34
N THR A 70 0.73 -4.58 3.39
CA THR A 70 -0.07 -5.78 3.65
C THR A 70 -1.54 -5.40 3.77
N MET A 71 -2.40 -6.10 3.04
CA MET A 71 -3.85 -6.09 3.23
C MET A 71 -4.33 -7.54 3.31
N ALA A 72 -4.31 -8.10 4.52
CA ALA A 72 -4.69 -9.47 4.82
C ALA A 72 -6.08 -9.51 5.43
N GLU A 73 -6.90 -10.46 5.01
CA GLU A 73 -8.22 -10.71 5.55
C GLU A 73 -8.34 -12.17 5.99
N SER A 74 -8.75 -12.41 7.24
CA SER A 74 -8.90 -13.77 7.80
C SER A 74 -10.18 -14.47 7.34
N PHE A 75 -11.08 -13.77 6.67
CA PHE A 75 -12.30 -14.32 6.10
C PHE A 75 -12.17 -14.56 4.59
N GLY A 76 -13.02 -15.44 4.04
CA GLY A 76 -13.10 -15.74 2.61
C GLY A 76 -13.90 -14.69 1.83
N ILE A 77 -14.53 -15.12 0.73
CA ILE A 77 -15.27 -14.22 -0.18
C ILE A 77 -16.73 -13.97 0.24
N LYS A 78 -17.23 -14.67 1.26
CA LYS A 78 -18.58 -14.44 1.88
C LYS A 78 -19.73 -14.41 0.85
N GLY A 79 -19.84 -15.41 0.01
CA GLY A 79 -20.92 -15.51 -1.00
C GLY A 79 -20.75 -14.60 -2.21
N ARG A 80 -19.60 -13.96 -2.39
CA ARG A 80 -19.28 -13.08 -3.54
C ARG A 80 -18.51 -13.82 -4.64
N GLY A 81 -18.74 -15.13 -4.82
CA GLY A 81 -17.98 -15.97 -5.75
C GLY A 81 -17.98 -15.44 -7.18
N ARG A 82 -19.14 -15.09 -7.74
CA ARG A 82 -19.26 -14.55 -9.11
C ARG A 82 -18.42 -13.29 -9.30
N PHE A 83 -18.54 -12.33 -8.38
CA PHE A 83 -17.73 -11.11 -8.44
C PHE A 83 -16.25 -11.43 -8.36
N TYR A 84 -15.86 -12.35 -7.49
CA TYR A 84 -14.45 -12.68 -7.27
C TYR A 84 -13.84 -13.42 -8.46
N GLU A 85 -14.64 -14.26 -9.16
CA GLU A 85 -14.25 -14.90 -10.42
C GLU A 85 -13.90 -13.87 -11.53
N GLU A 86 -14.55 -12.73 -11.53
CA GLU A 86 -14.28 -11.67 -12.51
C GLU A 86 -13.11 -10.77 -12.09
N ALA A 87 -12.99 -10.47 -10.80
CA ALA A 87 -12.05 -9.48 -10.30
C ALA A 87 -10.72 -10.07 -9.81
N GLY A 88 -10.75 -11.14 -9.01
CA GLY A 88 -9.59 -11.65 -8.29
C GLY A 88 -8.99 -10.67 -7.30
N ALA A 89 -7.96 -11.09 -6.60
CA ALA A 89 -7.23 -10.25 -5.65
C ALA A 89 -6.44 -9.12 -6.34
N ILE A 90 -6.01 -9.33 -7.58
CA ILE A 90 -5.23 -8.34 -8.33
C ILE A 90 -6.11 -7.12 -8.65
N ARG A 91 -7.26 -7.29 -9.26
CA ARG A 91 -8.11 -6.15 -9.64
C ARG A 91 -8.82 -5.54 -8.44
N ASP A 92 -9.43 -6.39 -7.58
CA ASP A 92 -10.21 -5.90 -6.43
C ASP A 92 -9.36 -5.17 -5.39
N VAL A 93 -8.14 -5.63 -5.12
CA VAL A 93 -7.35 -5.10 -4.01
C VAL A 93 -6.04 -4.48 -4.48
N LEU A 94 -5.19 -5.20 -5.20
CA LEU A 94 -3.87 -4.71 -5.57
C LEU A 94 -3.97 -3.43 -6.41
N GLN A 95 -4.67 -3.49 -7.54
CA GLN A 95 -4.82 -2.34 -8.45
C GLN A 95 -5.74 -1.27 -7.87
N ASN A 96 -6.85 -1.69 -7.27
CA ASN A 96 -7.89 -0.76 -6.84
C ASN A 96 -7.54 0.01 -5.56
N ARG A 97 -6.73 -0.58 -4.67
CA ARG A 97 -6.44 0.00 -3.35
C ARG A 97 -4.95 0.15 -3.06
N LEU A 98 -4.16 -0.91 -3.29
CA LEU A 98 -2.78 -0.91 -2.83
C LEU A 98 -1.87 -0.06 -3.71
N PHE A 99 -2.14 0.06 -5.01
CA PHE A 99 -1.42 1.01 -5.86
C PHE A 99 -1.70 2.47 -5.49
N LEU A 100 -2.90 2.78 -4.98
CA LEU A 100 -3.16 4.09 -4.39
C LEU A 100 -2.25 4.32 -3.18
N VAL A 101 -2.14 3.35 -2.27
CA VAL A 101 -1.24 3.46 -1.10
C VAL A 101 0.21 3.65 -1.55
N VAL A 102 0.66 2.92 -2.57
CA VAL A 102 2.00 3.12 -3.16
C VAL A 102 2.16 4.55 -3.66
N ALA A 103 1.16 5.08 -4.37
CA ALA A 103 1.23 6.45 -4.89
C ALA A 103 1.36 7.47 -3.75
N LEU A 104 0.53 7.37 -2.71
CA LEU A 104 0.58 8.29 -1.56
C LEU A 104 1.89 8.20 -0.77
N LEU A 105 2.49 7.00 -0.68
CA LEU A 105 3.79 6.81 -0.04
C LEU A 105 4.94 7.34 -0.86
N ALA A 106 4.83 7.28 -2.19
CA ALA A 106 5.97 7.49 -3.08
C ALA A 106 5.99 8.85 -3.79
N MET A 107 4.88 9.56 -3.84
CA MET A 107 4.75 10.84 -4.55
C MET A 107 5.63 11.94 -3.96
N GLU A 108 5.94 12.94 -4.77
CA GLU A 108 6.54 14.18 -4.29
C GLU A 108 5.46 15.08 -3.63
N PRO A 109 5.86 16.05 -2.80
CA PRO A 109 4.92 17.05 -2.29
C PRO A 109 4.19 17.74 -3.45
N PRO A 110 2.84 17.84 -3.42
CA PRO A 110 2.10 18.55 -4.46
C PRO A 110 2.52 20.02 -4.55
N ALA A 111 2.58 20.55 -5.76
CA ALA A 111 2.93 21.96 -5.99
C ALA A 111 1.82 22.96 -5.61
N GLY A 112 0.58 22.46 -5.43
CA GLY A 112 -0.60 23.23 -5.03
C GLY A 112 -1.43 22.50 -4.01
N THR A 113 -2.50 23.16 -3.54
CA THR A 113 -3.45 22.61 -2.56
C THR A 113 -4.73 22.07 -3.20
N ASP A 114 -4.83 22.15 -4.53
CA ASP A 114 -5.97 21.64 -5.28
C ASP A 114 -5.85 20.13 -5.55
N ASP A 115 -6.98 19.53 -5.86
CA ASP A 115 -7.06 18.09 -6.11
C ASP A 115 -6.28 17.65 -7.36
N GLU A 116 -6.10 18.54 -8.34
CA GLU A 116 -5.36 18.26 -9.57
C GLU A 116 -3.86 18.11 -9.27
N ALA A 117 -3.29 19.00 -8.46
CA ALA A 117 -1.88 18.93 -8.04
C ALA A 117 -1.57 17.60 -7.33
N LEU A 118 -2.50 17.11 -6.47
CA LEU A 118 -2.36 15.82 -5.83
C LEU A 118 -2.39 14.66 -6.84
N ARG A 119 -3.33 14.70 -7.78
CA ARG A 119 -3.46 13.66 -8.83
C ARG A 119 -2.26 13.60 -9.74
N ASP A 120 -1.72 14.74 -10.11
CA ASP A 120 -0.53 14.84 -10.97
C ASP A 120 0.67 14.15 -10.33
N GLU A 121 0.91 14.35 -9.05
CA GLU A 121 1.99 13.64 -8.34
C GLU A 121 1.74 12.13 -8.27
N MET A 122 0.49 11.70 -8.02
CA MET A 122 0.14 10.28 -8.05
C MET A 122 0.36 9.66 -9.44
N VAL A 123 0.01 10.37 -10.51
CA VAL A 123 0.21 9.92 -11.90
C VAL A 123 1.69 9.76 -12.22
N LYS A 124 2.57 10.63 -11.72
CA LYS A 124 4.02 10.48 -11.87
C LYS A 124 4.51 9.17 -11.24
N VAL A 125 3.99 8.82 -10.06
CA VAL A 125 4.32 7.53 -9.42
C VAL A 125 3.85 6.37 -10.29
N TYR A 126 2.60 6.37 -10.75
CA TYR A 126 2.10 5.30 -11.62
C TYR A 126 2.93 5.13 -12.90
N LYS A 127 3.35 6.22 -13.52
CA LYS A 127 4.22 6.20 -14.71
C LYS A 127 5.62 5.68 -14.41
N SER A 128 6.10 5.81 -13.18
CA SER A 128 7.40 5.31 -12.75
C SER A 128 7.39 3.85 -12.30
N MET A 129 6.21 3.24 -12.17
CA MET A 129 6.09 1.83 -11.81
C MET A 129 6.69 0.95 -12.90
N ARG A 130 7.70 0.16 -12.53
CA ARG A 130 8.30 -0.82 -13.44
C ARG A 130 7.29 -1.92 -13.73
N PRO A 131 7.08 -2.30 -15.00
CA PRO A 131 6.22 -3.44 -15.35
C PRO A 131 6.64 -4.69 -14.59
N LEU A 132 5.67 -5.39 -14.01
CA LEU A 132 5.90 -6.63 -13.28
C LEU A 132 6.15 -7.79 -14.26
N SER A 133 7.15 -8.59 -13.97
CA SER A 133 7.41 -9.88 -14.62
C SER A 133 6.82 -11.04 -13.81
N SER A 134 6.83 -12.25 -14.38
CA SER A 134 6.43 -13.45 -13.64
C SER A 134 7.23 -13.69 -12.38
N ASP A 135 8.51 -13.28 -12.36
CA ASP A 135 9.42 -13.47 -11.23
C ASP A 135 9.14 -12.47 -10.08
N ASP A 136 8.35 -11.44 -10.36
CA ASP A 136 7.96 -10.42 -9.37
C ASP A 136 6.60 -10.71 -8.73
N VAL A 137 5.90 -11.79 -9.17
CA VAL A 137 4.51 -12.06 -8.77
C VAL A 137 4.34 -13.49 -8.28
N VAL A 138 3.77 -13.64 -7.09
CA VAL A 138 3.29 -14.93 -6.56
C VAL A 138 1.78 -14.86 -6.43
N ARG A 139 1.07 -15.83 -7.00
CA ARG A 139 -0.39 -15.95 -6.92
C ARG A 139 -0.78 -17.25 -6.23
N GLY A 140 -1.92 -17.24 -5.56
CA GLY A 140 -2.46 -18.44 -4.91
C GLY A 140 -3.96 -18.35 -4.66
N GLN A 141 -4.54 -19.47 -4.30
CA GLN A 141 -5.93 -19.59 -3.87
C GLN A 141 -5.99 -20.13 -2.43
N PHE A 142 -6.92 -19.65 -1.62
CA PHE A 142 -7.15 -20.26 -0.33
C PHE A 142 -7.80 -21.65 -0.50
N ARG A 143 -7.51 -22.54 0.45
CA ARG A 143 -8.06 -23.89 0.43
C ARG A 143 -9.58 -23.84 0.55
N GLY A 144 -10.29 -24.40 -0.45
CA GLY A 144 -11.75 -24.42 -0.50
C GLY A 144 -12.37 -23.38 -1.41
N TYR A 145 -11.60 -22.45 -2.00
CA TYR A 145 -12.11 -21.41 -2.90
C TYR A 145 -13.00 -21.97 -4.03
N ARG A 146 -12.58 -23.06 -4.68
CA ARG A 146 -13.32 -23.71 -5.78
C ARG A 146 -14.61 -24.42 -5.34
N LYS A 147 -14.89 -24.45 -4.03
CA LYS A 147 -16.15 -24.99 -3.46
C LYS A 147 -17.12 -23.89 -3.05
N GLU A 148 -16.70 -22.63 -3.16
CA GLU A 148 -17.57 -21.49 -2.86
C GLU A 148 -18.67 -21.35 -3.92
N ASP A 149 -19.85 -20.90 -3.50
CA ASP A 149 -20.95 -20.65 -4.42
C ASP A 149 -20.62 -19.58 -5.47
N GLY A 150 -20.93 -19.85 -6.72
CA GLY A 150 -20.63 -18.97 -7.84
C GLY A 150 -19.17 -18.99 -8.32
N VAL A 151 -18.35 -19.92 -7.82
CA VAL A 151 -16.97 -20.14 -8.26
C VAL A 151 -16.89 -21.35 -9.18
N SER A 152 -16.16 -21.24 -10.28
CA SER A 152 -15.90 -22.37 -11.17
C SER A 152 -15.04 -23.44 -10.48
N PRO A 153 -15.38 -24.76 -10.58
CA PRO A 153 -14.54 -25.84 -10.06
C PRO A 153 -13.13 -25.87 -10.65
N ARG A 154 -12.94 -25.22 -11.80
CA ARG A 154 -11.64 -25.13 -12.50
C ARG A 154 -11.05 -23.72 -12.41
N SER A 155 -11.55 -22.88 -11.53
CA SER A 155 -11.07 -21.50 -11.39
C SER A 155 -9.56 -21.45 -11.14
N GLU A 156 -8.89 -20.56 -11.85
CA GLU A 156 -7.49 -20.17 -11.64
C GLU A 156 -7.35 -18.73 -11.11
N VAL A 157 -8.47 -18.12 -10.75
CA VAL A 157 -8.50 -16.75 -10.22
C VAL A 157 -7.84 -16.73 -8.85
N GLU A 158 -6.91 -15.82 -8.67
CA GLU A 158 -6.15 -15.70 -7.44
C GLU A 158 -6.96 -15.05 -6.32
N THR A 159 -6.88 -15.62 -5.12
CA THR A 159 -7.40 -15.05 -3.86
C THR A 159 -6.28 -14.53 -2.97
N TYR A 160 -5.05 -14.72 -3.39
CA TYR A 160 -3.83 -14.21 -2.79
C TYR A 160 -2.87 -13.75 -3.88
N VAL A 161 -2.25 -12.62 -3.65
CA VAL A 161 -1.16 -12.13 -4.49
C VAL A 161 -0.08 -11.47 -3.63
N ALA A 162 1.17 -11.73 -3.96
CA ALA A 162 2.31 -10.98 -3.45
C ALA A 162 3.14 -10.50 -4.65
N VAL A 163 3.55 -9.25 -4.63
CA VAL A 163 4.36 -8.64 -5.68
C VAL A 163 5.56 -7.90 -5.10
N ARG A 164 6.64 -7.88 -5.87
CA ARG A 164 7.81 -7.04 -5.65
C ARG A 164 7.82 -5.97 -6.74
N LEU A 165 7.51 -4.74 -6.36
CA LEU A 165 7.43 -3.61 -7.26
C LEU A 165 8.64 -2.69 -7.07
N TYR A 166 9.14 -2.10 -8.15
CA TYR A 166 10.14 -1.03 -8.17
C TYR A 166 9.60 0.21 -8.86
N LEU A 167 10.07 1.38 -8.42
CA LEU A 167 9.73 2.67 -9.00
C LEU A 167 10.99 3.28 -9.62
N ASP A 168 10.94 3.57 -10.91
CA ASP A 168 12.02 4.22 -11.66
C ASP A 168 11.96 5.73 -11.43
N SER A 169 12.33 6.15 -10.21
CA SER A 169 12.35 7.56 -9.79
C SER A 169 13.59 7.85 -8.95
N TRP A 170 14.04 9.10 -8.96
CA TRP A 170 15.21 9.54 -8.17
C TRP A 170 15.06 9.24 -6.68
N ARG A 171 13.83 9.36 -6.15
CA ARG A 171 13.54 9.15 -4.74
C ARG A 171 13.60 7.66 -4.35
N TRP A 172 13.19 6.76 -5.25
CA TRP A 172 12.91 5.36 -4.91
C TRP A 172 13.74 4.34 -5.68
N ASP A 173 14.63 4.77 -6.57
CA ASP A 173 15.44 3.83 -7.34
C ASP A 173 16.16 2.84 -6.44
N GLY A 174 16.01 1.52 -6.74
CA GLY A 174 16.58 0.42 -5.99
C GLY A 174 15.85 0.06 -4.68
N VAL A 175 14.79 0.77 -4.28
CA VAL A 175 13.98 0.42 -3.10
C VAL A 175 12.86 -0.52 -3.50
N PRO A 176 12.80 -1.77 -2.98
CA PRO A 176 11.71 -2.69 -3.25
C PRO A 176 10.46 -2.33 -2.45
N PHE A 177 9.32 -2.35 -3.12
CA PHE A 177 7.99 -2.32 -2.54
C PHE A 177 7.41 -3.73 -2.56
N PHE A 178 7.34 -4.38 -1.40
CA PHE A 178 6.72 -5.70 -1.23
C PHE A 178 5.25 -5.52 -0.86
N ILE A 179 4.38 -5.92 -1.75
CA ILE A 179 2.93 -5.72 -1.58
C ILE A 179 2.28 -7.09 -1.55
N ARG A 180 1.44 -7.34 -0.56
CA ARG A 180 0.69 -8.59 -0.46
C ARG A 180 -0.74 -8.37 -0.02
N THR A 181 -1.64 -9.14 -0.58
CA THR A 181 -3.04 -9.18 -0.19
C THR A 181 -3.61 -10.58 -0.36
N GLY A 182 -4.61 -10.93 0.43
CA GLY A 182 -5.30 -12.19 0.28
C GLY A 182 -6.45 -12.39 1.25
N LYS A 183 -7.29 -13.34 0.90
CA LYS A 183 -8.43 -13.84 1.67
C LYS A 183 -8.05 -15.11 2.43
N SER A 184 -8.79 -15.39 3.51
CA SER A 184 -8.59 -16.58 4.37
C SER A 184 -7.14 -16.74 4.87
N LEU A 185 -6.50 -15.63 5.20
CA LEU A 185 -5.19 -15.60 5.84
C LEU A 185 -5.32 -15.78 7.36
N ALA A 186 -4.21 -16.06 8.03
CA ALA A 186 -4.18 -16.34 9.46
C ALA A 186 -4.70 -15.18 10.32
N VAL A 187 -4.51 -13.94 9.86
CA VAL A 187 -4.92 -12.73 10.59
C VAL A 187 -5.50 -11.70 9.62
N THR A 188 -6.36 -10.83 10.15
CA THR A 188 -6.74 -9.59 9.45
C THR A 188 -5.77 -8.49 9.86
N ALA A 189 -5.03 -7.94 8.89
CA ALA A 189 -4.07 -6.87 9.12
C ALA A 189 -3.95 -6.00 7.86
N ASN A 190 -4.14 -4.70 8.04
CA ASN A 190 -3.94 -3.72 6.97
C ASN A 190 -2.90 -2.72 7.45
N GLU A 191 -1.71 -2.81 6.90
CA GLU A 191 -0.59 -1.99 7.36
C GLU A 191 0.41 -1.67 6.25
N VAL A 192 1.12 -0.58 6.46
CA VAL A 192 2.36 -0.24 5.75
C VAL A 192 3.50 -0.27 6.74
N LEU A 193 4.59 -0.91 6.36
CA LEU A 193 5.84 -0.92 7.10
C LEU A 193 6.96 -0.38 6.21
N VAL A 194 7.50 0.79 6.58
CA VAL A 194 8.67 1.38 5.94
C VAL A 194 9.88 1.03 6.79
N GLU A 195 10.80 0.26 6.22
CA GLU A 195 12.01 -0.19 6.90
C GLU A 195 13.18 0.69 6.49
N LEU A 196 13.87 1.27 7.48
CA LEU A 196 15.04 2.10 7.23
C LEU A 196 16.30 1.23 7.12
N ARG A 197 17.35 1.78 6.50
CA ARG A 197 18.66 1.14 6.44
C ARG A 197 19.24 1.00 7.84
N ARG A 198 19.92 -0.10 8.09
CA ARG A 198 20.64 -0.30 9.34
C ARG A 198 21.84 0.63 9.43
N PRO A 199 22.21 1.09 10.62
CA PRO A 199 23.49 1.77 10.80
C PRO A 199 24.65 0.83 10.39
N PRO A 200 25.76 1.36 9.87
CA PRO A 200 26.88 0.54 9.37
C PRO A 200 27.53 -0.30 10.47
N ARG A 201 27.49 0.19 11.70
CA ARG A 201 27.96 -0.52 12.90
C ARG A 201 27.35 0.10 14.14
N ASN A 202 27.29 -0.69 15.22
CA ASN A 202 26.99 -0.15 16.54
C ASN A 202 28.32 0.14 17.28
N VAL A 203 28.61 1.40 17.49
CA VAL A 203 29.86 1.84 18.14
C VAL A 203 29.88 1.55 19.65
N LEU A 204 28.76 1.24 20.27
CA LEU A 204 28.62 0.98 21.70
C LEU A 204 28.72 -0.51 22.04
N THR A 205 28.20 -1.38 21.17
CA THR A 205 28.17 -2.83 21.38
C THR A 205 29.18 -3.58 20.52
N GLY A 206 29.75 -2.91 19.51
CA GLY A 206 30.78 -3.47 18.64
C GLY A 206 30.23 -4.32 17.49
N THR A 207 29.35 -5.27 17.74
CA THR A 207 28.90 -6.26 16.74
C THR A 207 27.39 -6.25 16.47
N ASP A 208 26.57 -6.04 17.48
CA ASP A 208 25.11 -6.01 17.33
C ASP A 208 24.63 -4.63 16.88
N VAL A 209 24.18 -4.53 15.63
CA VAL A 209 23.59 -3.29 15.08
C VAL A 209 22.11 -3.12 15.40
N GLY A 210 21.50 -4.07 16.11
CA GLY A 210 20.09 -4.06 16.46
C GLY A 210 19.17 -4.31 15.26
N GLN A 211 17.89 -4.07 15.48
CA GLN A 211 16.89 -4.14 14.42
C GLN A 211 16.90 -2.86 13.57
N PRO A 212 16.57 -2.94 12.28
CA PRO A 212 16.35 -1.72 11.49
C PRO A 212 15.23 -0.89 12.10
N ASN A 213 15.39 0.42 12.09
CA ASN A 213 14.29 1.30 12.46
C ASN A 213 13.14 1.18 11.45
N ARG A 214 11.92 1.31 11.92
CA ARG A 214 10.72 1.11 11.14
C ARG A 214 9.70 2.20 11.41
N LEU A 215 8.97 2.60 10.35
CA LEU A 215 7.73 3.33 10.49
C LEU A 215 6.60 2.41 10.07
N ARG A 216 5.58 2.32 10.90
CA ARG A 216 4.40 1.50 10.68
C ARG A 216 3.15 2.38 10.65
N PHE A 217 2.35 2.23 9.60
CA PHE A 217 1.03 2.84 9.48
C PHE A 217 0.00 1.72 9.54
N GLY A 218 -0.79 1.71 10.61
CA GLY A 218 -1.97 0.86 10.72
C GLY A 218 -3.10 1.45 9.87
N LEU A 219 -3.53 0.71 8.85
CA LEU A 219 -4.63 1.12 7.96
C LEU A 219 -5.96 0.48 8.36
N GLY A 220 -5.96 -0.37 9.37
CA GLY A 220 -7.11 -1.05 9.96
C GLY A 220 -6.78 -2.48 10.42
N PRO A 221 -7.53 -3.01 11.43
CA PRO A 221 -8.59 -2.33 12.17
C PRO A 221 -8.08 -1.20 13.08
N ASP A 222 -6.84 -1.30 13.59
CA ASP A 222 -6.25 -0.31 14.50
C ASP A 222 -5.55 0.78 13.72
N LEU A 223 -5.95 2.03 13.99
CA LEU A 223 -5.36 3.20 13.37
C LEU A 223 -4.18 3.68 14.21
N SER A 224 -2.98 3.58 13.68
CA SER A 224 -1.78 4.01 14.39
C SER A 224 -0.67 4.42 13.43
N ILE A 225 0.18 5.32 13.89
CA ILE A 225 1.48 5.59 13.29
C ILE A 225 2.52 5.29 14.36
N ALA A 226 3.43 4.38 14.08
CA ALA A 226 4.47 3.98 15.02
C ALA A 226 5.86 4.14 14.42
N MET A 227 6.81 4.55 15.25
CA MET A 227 8.23 4.61 14.89
C MET A 227 9.03 3.79 15.87
N SER A 228 9.83 2.84 15.38
CA SER A 228 10.69 2.03 16.24
C SER A 228 12.06 2.66 16.43
N ALA A 229 12.65 2.42 17.61
CA ALA A 229 14.02 2.79 17.93
C ALA A 229 14.73 1.68 18.71
N ASN A 230 16.02 1.53 18.49
CA ASN A 230 16.85 0.66 19.33
C ASN A 230 17.18 1.40 20.63
N ILE A 231 16.83 0.80 21.75
CA ILE A 231 17.06 1.34 23.10
C ILE A 231 17.87 0.32 23.92
N ARG A 232 18.51 0.77 24.98
CA ARG A 232 19.22 -0.12 25.87
C ARG A 232 18.23 -0.86 26.77
N LYS A 233 18.40 -2.18 26.92
CA LYS A 233 17.71 -2.94 27.97
C LYS A 233 18.18 -2.50 29.34
N PRO A 234 17.33 -2.49 30.36
CA PRO A 234 17.78 -2.37 31.75
C PRO A 234 18.79 -3.47 32.10
N GLY A 235 19.84 -3.10 32.79
CA GLY A 235 20.91 -4.02 33.19
C GLY A 235 22.31 -3.43 33.04
N LEU A 236 23.34 -4.22 33.38
CA LEU A 236 24.73 -3.78 33.29
C LEU A 236 25.34 -3.87 31.90
N ASN A 237 24.81 -4.78 31.05
CA ASN A 237 25.31 -4.98 29.70
C ASN A 237 24.67 -4.02 28.70
N TRP A 238 25.40 -3.72 27.61
CA TRP A 238 24.88 -2.91 26.47
C TRP A 238 24.05 -3.79 25.54
N GLU A 239 22.98 -4.38 26.08
CA GLU A 239 22.02 -5.13 25.25
C GLU A 239 20.98 -4.23 24.67
N LEU A 240 20.64 -4.48 23.38
CA LEU A 240 19.64 -3.72 22.67
C LEU A 240 18.25 -4.33 22.82
N ALA A 241 17.25 -3.47 22.94
CA ALA A 241 15.84 -3.78 22.73
C ALA A 241 15.29 -2.89 21.64
N ASN A 242 14.26 -3.35 20.94
CA ASN A 242 13.52 -2.52 20.01
C ASN A 242 12.28 -1.96 20.74
N GLY A 243 12.19 -0.64 20.86
CA GLY A 243 11.05 0.06 21.40
C GLY A 243 10.23 0.72 20.28
N GLU A 244 8.94 0.92 20.49
CA GLU A 244 8.07 1.68 19.58
C GLU A 244 7.50 2.91 20.28
N MET A 245 7.55 4.04 19.59
CA MET A 245 6.75 5.23 19.90
C MET A 245 5.50 5.17 19.01
N VAL A 246 4.33 5.22 19.62
CA VAL A 246 3.07 5.07 18.89
C VAL A 246 2.23 6.33 19.07
N ALA A 247 1.84 6.92 17.96
CA ALA A 247 0.78 7.89 17.89
C ALA A 247 -0.50 7.17 17.46
N CYS A 248 -1.47 7.09 18.37
CA CYS A 248 -2.80 6.60 18.09
C CYS A 248 -3.82 7.67 18.50
N ARG A 249 -4.97 7.69 17.85
CA ARG A 249 -6.10 8.46 18.33
C ARG A 249 -6.83 7.60 19.37
N GLU A 250 -6.99 8.10 20.57
CA GLU A 250 -7.95 7.52 21.51
C GLU A 250 -9.35 7.63 20.91
N ALA A 251 -10.14 6.56 21.03
CA ALA A 251 -11.47 6.43 20.45
C ALA A 251 -12.48 7.37 21.10
#